data_b7f0d828140e13cc405cb4472d2b6d37
#
_entry.id   b7f0d828140e13cc405cb4472d2b6d37
#
_cell.length_a   1.000
_cell.length_b   1.000
_cell.length_c   1.000
_cell.angle_alpha   90.00
_cell.angle_beta   90.00
_cell.angle_gamma   90.00
#
_symmetry.space_group_name_H-M   'P 1'
#
loop_
_entity.id
_entity.type
_entity.pdbx_description
1 polymer ?
#
loop_
_entity_poly.entity_id
_entity_poly.type
_entity_poly.pdbx_seq_one_letter_code
_entity_poly.pdbx_strand_id
1 'polypeptide(L)' 'MDCSKKIKELRESTGMNRREFCEYFDIPYRTVTEWERDNRHAPAYVLRLLEYYIHMEKLMKDKEADRTDE' A
#
# COMPACT_ATOMS: atom_id res chain seq x y z
N MET A 1 -10.14 13.81 -8.32
CA MET A 1 -9.53 13.00 -7.28
C MET A 1 -8.19 12.49 -7.77
N ASP A 2 -7.20 12.58 -6.94
CA ASP A 2 -5.82 12.36 -7.35
C ASP A 2 -5.36 10.95 -7.01
N CYS A 3 -5.34 10.08 -8.01
CA CYS A 3 -4.91 8.69 -7.84
C CYS A 3 -3.47 8.59 -7.34
N SER A 4 -2.61 9.45 -7.88
CA SER A 4 -1.20 9.40 -7.51
C SER A 4 -1.02 9.72 -6.03
N LYS A 5 -1.79 10.67 -5.55
CA LYS A 5 -1.74 11.03 -4.14
C LYS A 5 -2.23 9.89 -3.27
N LYS A 6 -3.30 9.23 -3.69
CA LYS A 6 -3.87 8.13 -2.92
C LYS A 6 -2.88 6.97 -2.80
N ILE A 7 -2.26 6.61 -3.91
CA ILE A 7 -1.27 5.52 -3.93
C ILE A 7 -0.10 5.87 -3.01
N LYS A 8 0.38 7.10 -3.08
CA LYS A 8 1.49 7.52 -2.27
C LYS A 8 1.15 7.47 -0.78
N GLU A 9 -0.04 7.94 -0.44
CA GLU A 9 -0.49 7.92 0.94
C GLU A 9 -0.59 6.49 1.47
N LEU A 10 -1.11 5.58 0.66
CA LEU A 10 -1.23 4.20 1.07
C LEU A 10 0.15 3.60 1.31
N ARG A 11 1.09 3.86 0.41
CA ARG A 11 2.45 3.35 0.60
C ARG A 11 3.08 3.92 1.86
N GLU A 12 2.95 5.21 2.06
CA GLU A 12 3.56 5.85 3.23
C GLU A 12 2.95 5.35 4.53
N SER A 13 1.69 4.98 4.49
CA SER A 13 1.03 4.47 5.69
C SER A 13 1.57 3.11 6.11
N THR A 14 2.22 2.39 5.20
CA THR A 14 2.82 1.10 5.53
C THR A 14 4.23 1.24 6.08
N GLY A 15 4.84 2.40 5.91
CA GLY A 15 6.23 2.58 6.31
C GLY A 15 7.22 1.98 5.33
N MET A 16 6.76 1.46 4.20
CA MET A 16 7.64 0.87 3.21
C MET A 16 8.05 1.90 2.16
N ASN A 17 9.28 1.75 1.63
CA ASN A 17 9.64 2.56 0.49
C ASN A 17 9.03 1.94 -0.77
N ARG A 18 9.22 2.63 -1.91
CA ARG A 18 8.57 2.19 -3.14
C ARG A 18 8.97 0.78 -3.55
N ARG A 19 10.24 0.47 -3.40
CA ARG A 19 10.75 -0.84 -3.77
C ARG A 19 10.13 -1.94 -2.90
N GLU A 20 10.13 -1.71 -1.60
CA GLU A 20 9.56 -2.68 -0.67
C GLU A 20 8.09 -2.88 -0.91
N PHE A 21 7.39 -1.79 -1.18
CA PHE A 21 5.96 -1.85 -1.46
C PHE A 21 5.68 -2.70 -2.69
N CYS A 22 6.48 -2.51 -3.73
CA CYS A 22 6.30 -3.27 -4.97
C CYS A 22 6.54 -4.75 -4.75
N GLU A 23 7.57 -5.08 -4.01
CA GLU A 23 7.88 -6.48 -3.74
C GLU A 23 6.81 -7.12 -2.87
N TYR A 24 6.33 -6.38 -1.90
CA TYR A 24 5.35 -6.92 -0.97
C TYR A 24 4.02 -7.25 -1.66
N PHE A 25 3.59 -6.38 -2.57
CA PHE A 25 2.32 -6.58 -3.27
C PHE A 25 2.49 -7.22 -4.63
N ASP A 26 3.73 -7.56 -5.00
CA ASP A 26 4.01 -8.19 -6.28
C ASP A 26 3.56 -7.32 -7.45
N ILE A 27 3.82 -6.03 -7.36
CA ILE A 27 3.50 -5.07 -8.40
C ILE A 27 4.81 -4.59 -9.02
N PRO A 28 4.91 -4.52 -10.36
CA PRO A 28 6.14 -4.02 -10.97
C PRO A 28 6.48 -2.62 -10.48
N TYR A 29 7.76 -2.40 -10.20
CA TYR A 29 8.22 -1.12 -9.72
C TYR A 29 7.82 0.01 -10.67
N ARG A 30 7.94 -0.25 -11.95
CA ARG A 30 7.60 0.74 -12.96
C ARG A 30 6.13 1.15 -12.87
N THR A 31 5.27 0.18 -12.63
CA THR A 31 3.84 0.45 -12.53
C THR A 31 3.53 1.38 -11.38
N VAL A 32 4.09 1.09 -10.20
CA VAL A 32 3.84 1.94 -9.04
C VAL A 32 4.43 3.33 -9.26
N THR A 33 5.60 3.38 -9.88
CA THR A 33 6.23 4.67 -10.18
C THR A 33 5.34 5.53 -11.07
N GLU A 34 4.75 4.91 -12.09
CA GLU A 34 3.89 5.66 -13.00
C GLU A 34 2.61 6.11 -12.31
N TRP A 35 2.09 5.29 -11.42
CA TRP A 35 0.92 5.70 -10.65
C TRP A 35 1.24 6.89 -9.75
N GLU A 36 2.39 6.87 -9.08
CA GLU A 36 2.75 7.95 -8.16
C GLU A 36 3.13 9.22 -8.89
N ARG A 37 3.62 9.10 -10.12
CA ARG A 37 3.96 10.26 -10.92
C ARG A 37 2.78 10.78 -11.75
N ASP A 38 1.63 10.15 -11.59
CA ASP A 38 0.42 10.54 -12.29
C ASP A 38 0.52 10.39 -13.80
N ASN A 39 1.44 9.53 -14.26
CA ASN A 39 1.51 9.19 -15.67
C ASN A 39 0.41 8.23 -16.07
N ARG A 40 0.00 7.40 -15.14
CA ARG A 40 -1.10 6.45 -15.32
C ARG A 40 -1.92 6.40 -14.05
N HIS A 41 -3.19 6.09 -14.20
CA HIS A 41 -4.10 6.00 -13.07
C HIS A 41 -4.29 4.55 -12.66
N ALA A 42 -4.14 4.27 -11.37
CA ALA A 42 -4.45 2.94 -10.87
C ALA A 42 -5.96 2.72 -10.96
N PRO A 43 -6.38 1.51 -11.33
CA PRO A 43 -7.81 1.21 -11.34
C PRO A 43 -8.41 1.38 -9.94
N ALA A 44 -9.66 1.80 -9.89
CA ALA A 44 -10.31 2.05 -8.62
C ALA A 44 -10.33 0.81 -7.73
N TYR A 45 -10.53 -0.36 -8.33
CA TYR A 45 -10.57 -1.58 -7.53
C TYR A 45 -9.21 -1.91 -6.91
N VAL A 46 -8.12 -1.54 -7.59
CA VAL A 46 -6.78 -1.76 -7.04
C VAL A 46 -6.59 -0.91 -5.79
N LEU A 47 -7.01 0.35 -5.87
CA LEU A 47 -6.90 1.24 -4.71
C LEU A 47 -7.69 0.69 -3.53
N ARG A 48 -8.88 0.19 -3.78
CA ARG A 48 -9.71 -0.38 -2.72
C ARG A 48 -9.06 -1.61 -2.11
N LEU A 49 -8.53 -2.49 -2.94
CA LEU A 49 -7.90 -3.70 -2.45
C LEU A 49 -6.67 -3.39 -1.62
N LEU A 50 -5.86 -2.45 -2.09
CA LEU A 50 -4.66 -2.05 -1.34
C LEU A 50 -5.04 -1.43 0.00
N GLU A 51 -6.04 -0.57 -0.01
CA GLU A 51 -6.49 0.07 1.21
C GLU A 51 -7.00 -0.95 2.21
N TYR A 52 -7.80 -1.87 1.73
CA TYR A 52 -8.34 -2.92 2.58
C TYR A 52 -7.23 -3.81 3.15
N TYR A 53 -6.32 -4.20 2.30
CA TYR A 53 -5.23 -5.08 2.70
C TYR A 53 -4.34 -4.42 3.77
N ILE A 54 -4.00 -3.17 3.53
CA ILE A 54 -3.15 -2.43 4.47
C ILE A 54 -3.86 -2.27 5.81
N HIS A 55 -5.14 -1.98 5.77
CA HIS A 55 -5.93 -1.82 6.98
C HIS A 55 -5.96 -3.12 7.78
N MET A 56 -6.18 -4.24 7.11
CA MET A 56 -6.23 -5.52 7.78
C MET A 56 -4.87 -5.91 8.36
N GLU A 57 -3.81 -5.58 7.64
CA GLU A 57 -2.46 -5.86 8.12
C GLU A 57 -2.18 -5.14 9.43
N LYS A 58 -2.60 -3.90 9.50
CA LYS A 58 -2.39 -3.12 10.73
C LYS A 58 -3.13 -3.73 11.90
N LEU A 59 -4.36 -4.16 11.67
CA LEU A 59 -5.12 -4.81 12.72
C LEU A 59 -4.48 -6.10 13.18
N MET A 60 -3.97 -6.89 12.25
CA MET A 60 -3.31 -8.14 12.59
C MET A 60 -2.03 -7.90 13.36
N LYS A 61 -1.28 -6.88 13.01
CA LYS A 61 -0.06 -6.55 13.72
C LYS A 61 -0.36 -6.16 15.16
N ASP A 62 -1.41 -5.38 15.36
CA ASP A 62 -1.80 -4.99 16.70
C ASP A 62 -2.15 -6.21 17.53
N LYS A 63 -2.85 -7.16 16.95
CA LYS A 63 -3.20 -8.38 17.65
C LYS A 63 -1.99 -9.22 17.98
N GLU A 64 -1.04 -9.29 17.05
CA GLU A 64 0.17 -10.04 17.29
C GLU A 64 0.99 -9.43 18.42
N ALA A 65 1.03 -8.09 18.45
CA ALA A 65 1.73 -7.42 19.53
C ALA A 65 1.12 -7.76 20.87
N ASP A 66 -0.19 -7.83 20.93
CA ASP A 66 -0.88 -8.21 22.15
C ASP A 66 -0.50 -9.62 22.58
N ARG A 67 -0.40 -10.52 21.61
CA ARG A 67 -0.06 -11.90 21.92
C ARG A 67 1.34 -12.04 22.47
N THR A 68 2.26 -11.28 21.90
CA THR A 68 3.65 -11.39 22.33
C THR A 68 3.86 -10.93 23.75
N ASP A 69 2.94 -10.16 24.27
CA ASP A 69 3.04 -9.69 25.64
C ASP A 69 2.78 -10.79 26.65
N GLU A 70 2.24 -11.88 26.23
CA GLU A 70 2.05 -13.00 27.11
C GLU A 70 3.39 -13.67 27.42
#